data_19845e129ee55469ace526e5aae14f8b
#
_entry.id   19845e129ee55469ace526e5aae14f8b
#
_cell.length_a   1.000
_cell.length_b   1.000
_cell.length_c   1.000
_cell.angle_alpha   90.00
_cell.angle_beta   90.00
_cell.angle_gamma   90.00
#
_symmetry.space_group_name_H-M   'P 1'
#
loop_
_entity.id
_entity.type
_entity.pdbx_description
1 polymer ?
#
loop_
_entity_poly.entity_id
_entity_poly.type
_entity_poly.pdbx_seq_one_letter_code
_entity_poly.pdbx_strand_id
1 'polypeptide(L)'
;MSTATVGLSCVTAAALTADRCCANSNTFLMQLYDVGMSSMLVQEAYSLAHLADAIGRPEAAMLRERGDAMSALISDYLWDEQGQIFTNKFVNNSFYRRISPTSFYALQTKAANDTQASLMMEKWLQSPDHFCVSKEGDFAGNNDSCYWG
;
A
#
# COMPACT_ATOMS: atom_id res chain seq x y z
N MET A 1 -16.67 35.23 -1.65
CA MET A 1 -16.01 34.01 -1.18
C MET A 1 -16.42 32.89 -2.11
N SER A 2 -15.56 32.54 -3.07
CA SER A 2 -15.86 31.56 -4.11
C SER A 2 -15.32 30.22 -3.65
N THR A 3 -16.21 29.28 -3.36
CA THR A 3 -15.87 27.87 -3.08
C THR A 3 -15.43 27.21 -4.37
N ALA A 4 -14.11 27.04 -4.53
CA ALA A 4 -13.56 26.26 -5.62
C ALA A 4 -13.95 24.79 -5.42
N THR A 5 -14.93 24.33 -6.18
CA THR A 5 -15.27 22.93 -6.32
C THR A 5 -14.11 22.22 -7.00
N VAL A 6 -13.32 21.48 -6.23
CA VAL A 6 -12.28 20.61 -6.79
C VAL A 6 -12.99 19.47 -7.50
N GLY A 7 -13.16 19.65 -8.81
CA GLY A 7 -13.74 18.59 -9.65
C GLY A 7 -12.78 17.42 -9.75
N LEU A 8 -13.10 16.33 -9.07
CA LEU A 8 -12.50 15.03 -9.32
C LEU A 8 -13.01 14.48 -10.66
N SER A 9 -12.41 14.91 -11.78
CA SER A 9 -12.70 14.33 -13.09
C SER A 9 -11.74 13.19 -13.40
N CYS A 10 -11.80 12.13 -12.61
CA CYS A 10 -11.07 10.89 -12.89
C CYS A 10 -11.93 9.82 -13.58
N VAL A 11 -13.16 10.15 -14.01
CA VAL A 11 -14.14 9.11 -14.40
C VAL A 11 -14.26 8.87 -15.91
N THR A 12 -13.61 9.66 -16.76
CA THR A 12 -13.88 9.57 -18.21
C THR A 12 -12.68 9.63 -19.16
N ALA A 13 -11.49 9.31 -18.73
CA ALA A 13 -10.35 9.24 -19.66
C ALA A 13 -9.76 7.82 -19.67
N ALA A 14 -9.96 7.17 -20.79
CA ALA A 14 -9.43 5.85 -21.09
C ALA A 14 -7.95 5.65 -20.72
N ALA A 15 -7.69 4.61 -20.04
CA ALA A 15 -6.57 3.65 -20.08
C ALA A 15 -5.10 4.11 -20.10
N LEU A 16 -4.73 5.37 -20.24
CA LEU A 16 -3.31 5.78 -20.39
C LEU A 16 -2.81 6.86 -19.41
N THR A 17 -3.62 7.25 -18.43
CA THR A 17 -3.25 8.34 -17.50
C THR A 17 -3.59 8.08 -16.03
N ALA A 18 -3.66 6.81 -15.61
CA ALA A 18 -4.00 6.42 -14.24
C ALA A 18 -3.07 7.09 -13.19
N ASP A 19 -1.80 7.31 -13.53
CA ASP A 19 -0.82 7.91 -12.61
C ASP A 19 -1.04 9.40 -12.36
N ARG A 20 -1.76 10.11 -13.21
CA ARG A 20 -2.06 11.54 -13.01
C ARG A 20 -3.25 11.80 -12.10
N CYS A 21 -4.11 10.81 -11.88
CA CYS A 21 -5.30 10.97 -11.04
C CYS A 21 -4.99 11.12 -9.54
N CYS A 22 -3.82 10.66 -9.10
CA CYS A 22 -3.42 10.71 -7.70
C CYS A 22 -2.66 11.98 -7.33
N ALA A 23 -2.33 12.84 -8.29
CA ALA A 23 -1.64 14.10 -8.05
C ALA A 23 -2.58 15.30 -8.21
N ASN A 24 -2.38 16.29 -7.36
CA ASN A 24 -3.03 17.60 -7.53
C ASN A 24 -2.38 18.33 -8.70
N SER A 25 -3.15 18.66 -9.72
CA SER A 25 -2.65 19.33 -10.94
C SER A 25 -2.04 20.72 -10.70
N ASN A 26 -2.41 21.39 -9.61
CA ASN A 26 -1.93 22.72 -9.28
C ASN A 26 -0.66 22.71 -8.42
N THR A 27 -0.52 21.70 -7.57
CA THR A 27 0.60 21.59 -6.62
C THR A 27 1.59 20.48 -6.99
N PHE A 28 1.22 19.60 -7.91
CA PHE A 28 1.95 18.39 -8.28
C PHE A 28 2.24 17.44 -7.11
N LEU A 29 1.54 17.63 -6.00
CA LEU A 29 1.65 16.76 -4.82
C LEU A 29 0.71 15.57 -4.94
N MET A 30 1.20 14.42 -4.55
CA MET A 30 0.39 13.21 -4.45
C MET A 30 -0.72 13.40 -3.40
N GLN A 31 -1.95 13.06 -3.78
CA GLN A 31 -3.13 13.14 -2.90
C GLN A 31 -3.58 11.76 -2.43
N LEU A 32 -2.61 10.91 -2.19
CA LEU A 32 -2.79 9.53 -1.86
C LEU A 32 -1.85 9.14 -0.72
N TYR A 33 -2.38 8.49 0.30
CA TYR A 33 -1.60 7.76 1.28
C TYR A 33 -1.24 6.41 0.66
N ASP A 34 0.02 6.21 0.34
CA ASP A 34 0.51 5.01 -0.34
C ASP A 34 0.94 3.95 0.68
N VAL A 35 0.33 2.77 0.61
CA VAL A 35 0.62 1.66 1.53
C VAL A 35 2.04 1.13 1.33
N GLY A 36 2.49 1.03 0.08
CA GLY A 36 3.83 0.50 -0.24
C GLY A 36 4.92 1.41 0.28
N MET A 37 4.87 2.69 -0.06
CA MET A 37 5.86 3.68 0.39
C MET A 37 5.86 3.82 1.92
N SER A 38 4.70 3.84 2.55
CA SER A 38 4.59 3.91 4.01
C SER A 38 5.21 2.68 4.68
N SER A 39 4.95 1.50 4.13
CA SER A 39 5.52 0.25 4.66
C SER A 39 7.04 0.19 4.48
N MET A 40 7.58 0.64 3.34
CA MET A 40 9.01 0.73 3.12
C MET A 40 9.68 1.68 4.13
N LEU A 41 9.06 2.82 4.43
CA LEU A 41 9.58 3.77 5.40
C LEU A 41 9.61 3.17 6.83
N VAL A 42 8.64 2.33 7.19
CA VAL A 42 8.63 1.58 8.44
C VAL A 42 9.80 0.60 8.49
N GLN A 43 10.00 -0.18 7.43
CA GLN A 43 11.11 -1.13 7.34
C GLN A 43 12.47 -0.43 7.43
N GLU A 44 12.59 0.71 6.79
CA GLU A 44 13.81 1.51 6.84
C GLU A 44 14.10 2.03 8.26
N ALA A 45 13.07 2.49 8.97
CA ALA A 45 13.20 2.93 10.35
C ALA A 45 13.69 1.79 11.27
N TYR A 46 13.15 0.58 11.14
CA TYR A 46 13.61 -0.58 11.92
C TYR A 46 15.03 -1.01 11.54
N SER A 47 15.35 -0.99 10.24
CA SER A 47 16.69 -1.35 9.76
C SER A 47 17.75 -0.37 10.28
N LEU A 48 17.45 0.93 10.22
CA LEU A 48 18.33 1.97 10.78
C LEU A 48 18.45 1.85 12.30
N ALA A 49 17.36 1.52 13.00
CA ALA A 49 17.40 1.28 14.43
C ALA A 49 18.34 0.12 14.79
N HIS A 50 18.26 -0.98 14.03
CA HIS A 50 19.12 -2.13 14.20
C HIS A 50 20.60 -1.78 13.96
N LEU A 51 20.88 -1.03 12.89
CA LEU A 51 22.25 -0.55 12.63
C LEU A 51 22.76 0.39 13.72
N ALA A 52 21.89 1.31 14.19
CA ALA A 52 22.26 2.22 15.28
C ALA A 52 22.64 1.47 16.57
N ASP A 53 21.88 0.41 16.91
CA ASP A 53 22.24 -0.47 18.04
C ASP A 53 23.58 -1.15 17.84
N ALA A 54 23.82 -1.70 16.66
CA ALA A 54 25.04 -2.45 16.36
C ALA A 54 26.31 -1.60 16.51
N ILE A 55 26.19 -0.28 16.30
CA ILE A 55 27.33 0.68 16.48
C ILE A 55 27.19 1.53 17.73
N GLY A 56 26.29 1.18 18.65
CA GLY A 56 26.14 1.85 19.95
C GLY A 56 25.58 3.29 19.86
N ARG A 57 24.77 3.60 18.88
CA ARG A 57 24.15 4.94 18.69
C ARG A 57 22.87 5.07 19.50
N PRO A 58 22.65 6.21 20.19
CA PRO A 58 21.46 6.42 21.01
C PRO A 58 20.16 6.60 20.21
N GLU A 59 20.24 6.88 18.92
CA GLU A 59 19.09 7.12 18.04
C GLU A 59 18.24 5.87 17.80
N ALA A 60 18.72 4.68 18.14
CA ALA A 60 18.02 3.42 17.91
C ALA A 60 16.60 3.38 18.51
N ALA A 61 16.44 3.89 19.73
CA ALA A 61 15.14 3.93 20.40
C ALA A 61 14.13 4.83 19.66
N MET A 62 14.56 6.02 19.28
CA MET A 62 13.73 6.98 18.53
C MET A 62 13.31 6.42 17.15
N LEU A 63 14.21 5.73 16.47
CA LEU A 63 13.92 5.11 15.17
C LEU A 63 12.89 3.98 15.30
N ARG A 64 12.96 3.16 16.36
CA ARG A 64 11.94 2.14 16.64
C ARG A 64 10.58 2.77 16.94
N GLU A 65 10.55 3.77 17.81
CA GLU A 65 9.32 4.49 18.13
C GLU A 65 8.66 5.08 16.88
N ARG A 66 9.46 5.65 15.99
CA ARG A 66 8.97 6.14 14.69
C ARG A 66 8.39 5.00 13.84
N GLY A 67 9.06 3.86 13.76
CA GLY A 67 8.57 2.68 13.04
C GLY A 67 7.26 2.15 13.63
N ASP A 68 7.17 2.04 14.95
CA ASP A 68 5.98 1.58 15.65
C ASP A 68 4.78 2.55 15.44
N ALA A 69 5.02 3.85 15.56
CA ALA A 69 4.00 4.86 15.32
C ALA A 69 3.46 4.83 13.87
N MET A 70 4.34 4.68 12.89
CA MET A 70 3.92 4.58 11.50
C MET A 70 3.21 3.25 11.20
N SER A 71 3.64 2.14 11.80
CA SER A 71 2.94 0.86 11.68
C SER A 71 1.50 0.96 12.19
N ALA A 72 1.29 1.60 13.32
CA ALA A 72 -0.04 1.84 13.86
C ALA A 72 -0.91 2.67 12.91
N LEU A 73 -0.34 3.74 12.31
CA LEU A 73 -1.07 4.54 11.33
C LEU A 73 -1.44 3.74 10.07
N ILE A 74 -0.56 2.86 9.58
CA ILE A 74 -0.87 1.97 8.45
C ILE A 74 -2.02 1.04 8.82
N SER A 75 -1.97 0.42 10.01
CA SER A 75 -3.01 -0.46 10.52
C SER A 75 -4.37 0.22 10.59
N ASP A 76 -4.41 1.42 11.19
CA ASP A 76 -5.65 2.13 11.46
C ASP A 76 -6.24 2.79 10.21
N TYR A 77 -5.39 3.20 9.26
CA TYR A 77 -5.81 4.08 8.17
C TYR A 77 -5.93 3.39 6.83
N LEU A 78 -5.08 2.39 6.54
CA LEU A 78 -4.96 1.81 5.21
C LEU A 78 -5.56 0.40 5.07
N TRP A 79 -6.09 -0.16 6.14
CA TRP A 79 -6.84 -1.42 6.07
C TRP A 79 -8.23 -1.21 5.49
N ASP A 80 -8.52 -1.83 4.34
CA ASP A 80 -9.86 -1.89 3.76
C ASP A 80 -10.58 -3.15 4.25
N GLU A 81 -11.47 -2.99 5.22
CA GLU A 81 -12.24 -4.09 5.82
C GLU A 81 -13.10 -4.82 4.76
N GLN A 82 -13.67 -4.10 3.81
CA GLN A 82 -14.46 -4.70 2.74
C GLN A 82 -13.59 -5.47 1.73
N GLY A 83 -12.44 -4.91 1.40
CA GLY A 83 -11.44 -5.54 0.53
C GLY A 83 -10.68 -6.65 1.23
N GLN A 84 -10.55 -6.61 2.56
CA GLN A 84 -9.69 -7.47 3.37
C GLN A 84 -8.23 -7.41 2.92
N ILE A 85 -7.75 -6.19 2.68
CA ILE A 85 -6.40 -5.92 2.24
C ILE A 85 -5.98 -4.50 2.62
N PHE A 86 -4.68 -4.30 2.80
CA PHE A 86 -4.13 -2.96 2.87
C PHE A 86 -4.09 -2.35 1.48
N THR A 87 -4.67 -1.16 1.34
CA THR A 87 -4.71 -0.47 0.06
C THR A 87 -4.52 1.04 0.24
N ASN A 88 -4.18 1.68 -0.85
CA ASN A 88 -3.97 3.12 -0.87
C ASN A 88 -5.27 3.87 -0.56
N LYS A 89 -5.15 5.05 0.03
CA LYS A 89 -6.29 5.86 0.44
C LYS A 89 -6.09 7.30 0.04
N PHE A 90 -7.09 7.88 -0.59
CA PHE A 90 -7.06 9.30 -0.93
C PHE A 90 -7.18 10.17 0.33
N VAL A 91 -6.70 11.42 0.23
CA VAL A 91 -6.80 12.42 1.31
C VAL A 91 -8.26 12.76 1.69
N ASN A 92 -9.22 12.44 0.83
CA ASN A 92 -10.65 12.55 1.11
C ASN A 92 -11.23 11.32 1.83
N ASN A 93 -10.39 10.40 2.30
CA ASN A 93 -10.70 9.15 2.97
C ASN A 93 -11.34 8.04 2.13
N SER A 94 -11.45 8.19 0.81
CA SER A 94 -11.87 7.07 -0.05
C SER A 94 -10.71 6.13 -0.36
N PHE A 95 -10.97 4.83 -0.40
CA PHE A 95 -9.97 3.84 -0.77
C PHE A 95 -9.72 3.81 -2.27
N TYR A 96 -8.45 3.74 -2.66
CA TYR A 96 -8.02 3.48 -4.02
C TYR A 96 -7.77 1.98 -4.18
N ARG A 97 -8.80 1.27 -4.64
CA ARG A 97 -8.84 -0.20 -4.65
C ARG A 97 -8.10 -0.84 -5.82
N ARG A 98 -7.11 -0.18 -6.36
CA ARG A 98 -6.16 -0.83 -7.28
C ARG A 98 -5.16 -1.61 -6.45
N ILE A 99 -5.35 -2.92 -6.37
CA ILE A 99 -4.48 -3.80 -5.61
C ILE A 99 -3.25 -4.12 -6.44
N SER A 100 -2.11 -4.06 -5.78
CA SER A 100 -0.79 -4.32 -6.38
C SER A 100 0.09 -5.06 -5.38
N PRO A 101 1.27 -5.55 -5.76
CA PRO A 101 2.20 -6.20 -4.83
C PRO A 101 2.55 -5.35 -3.64
N THR A 102 2.59 -4.04 -3.80
CA THR A 102 2.90 -3.12 -2.71
C THR A 102 1.86 -3.13 -1.59
N SER A 103 0.63 -3.59 -1.88
CA SER A 103 -0.41 -3.83 -0.86
C SER A 103 0.02 -4.87 0.18
N PHE A 104 0.90 -5.81 -0.20
CA PHE A 104 1.41 -6.83 0.71
C PHE A 104 2.63 -6.36 1.52
N TYR A 105 3.18 -5.19 1.25
CA TYR A 105 4.32 -4.68 2.02
C TYR A 105 3.97 -4.40 3.47
N ALA A 106 2.69 -4.15 3.78
CA ALA A 106 2.21 -4.02 5.15
C ALA A 106 2.45 -5.29 6.00
N LEU A 107 2.52 -6.48 5.39
CA LEU A 107 2.86 -7.74 6.07
C LEU A 107 4.30 -7.78 6.58
N GLN A 108 5.19 -6.95 6.03
CA GLN A 108 6.57 -6.86 6.47
C GLN A 108 6.76 -5.88 7.65
N THR A 109 5.69 -5.25 8.07
CA THR A 109 5.66 -4.32 9.20
C THR A 109 4.88 -4.95 10.37
N LYS A 110 4.72 -4.21 11.46
CA LYS A 110 3.82 -4.60 12.56
C LYS A 110 2.38 -4.13 12.34
N ALA A 111 2.05 -3.62 11.14
CA ALA A 111 0.73 -3.06 10.84
C ALA A 111 -0.35 -4.15 10.73
N ALA A 112 -0.02 -5.28 10.11
CA ALA A 112 -0.94 -6.39 9.94
C ALA A 112 -0.93 -7.28 11.19
N ASN A 113 -2.11 -7.61 11.71
CA ASN A 113 -2.26 -8.69 12.67
C ASN A 113 -2.43 -10.04 11.95
N ASP A 114 -2.36 -11.14 12.72
CA ASP A 114 -2.42 -12.50 12.16
C ASP A 114 -3.69 -12.77 11.36
N THR A 115 -4.83 -12.25 11.82
CA THR A 115 -6.12 -12.38 11.12
C THR A 115 -6.10 -11.65 9.79
N GLN A 116 -5.62 -10.41 9.77
CA GLN A 116 -5.49 -9.62 8.56
C GLN A 116 -4.51 -10.26 7.56
N ALA A 117 -3.39 -10.78 8.06
CA ALA A 117 -2.41 -11.48 7.24
C ALA A 117 -3.03 -12.73 6.59
N SER A 118 -3.74 -13.55 7.36
CA SER A 118 -4.43 -14.74 6.84
C SER A 118 -5.45 -14.39 5.77
N LEU A 119 -6.30 -13.38 6.03
CA LEU A 119 -7.31 -12.91 5.06
C LEU A 119 -6.67 -12.42 3.75
N MET A 120 -5.58 -11.67 3.84
CA MET A 120 -4.86 -11.22 2.64
C MET A 120 -4.28 -12.38 1.84
N MET A 121 -3.69 -13.36 2.52
CA MET A 121 -3.10 -14.53 1.87
C MET A 121 -4.17 -15.37 1.18
N GLU A 122 -5.26 -15.70 1.87
CA GLU A 122 -6.31 -16.58 1.36
C GLU A 122 -7.08 -15.93 0.23
N LYS A 123 -7.54 -14.69 0.42
CA LYS A 123 -8.40 -14.00 -0.52
C LYS A 123 -7.66 -13.50 -1.75
N TRP A 124 -6.44 -13.01 -1.59
CA TRP A 124 -5.74 -12.30 -2.66
C TRP A 124 -4.60 -13.11 -3.26
N LEU A 125 -3.67 -13.61 -2.44
CA LEU A 125 -2.46 -14.24 -2.96
C LEU A 125 -2.69 -15.67 -3.44
N GLN A 126 -3.51 -16.44 -2.71
CA GLN A 126 -3.80 -17.84 -3.03
C GLN A 126 -5.04 -18.02 -3.90
N SER A 127 -5.84 -16.98 -4.04
CA SER A 127 -7.06 -17.05 -4.83
C SER A 127 -6.76 -17.10 -6.33
N PRO A 128 -7.37 -18.04 -7.06
CA PRO A 128 -7.24 -18.09 -8.52
C PRO A 128 -7.89 -16.91 -9.22
N ASP A 129 -8.76 -16.16 -8.53
CA ASP A 129 -9.49 -15.03 -9.09
C ASP A 129 -8.71 -13.71 -8.99
N HIS A 130 -7.55 -13.72 -8.31
CA HIS A 130 -6.76 -12.52 -8.05
C HIS A 130 -5.30 -12.71 -8.47
N PHE A 131 -4.37 -12.85 -7.53
CA PHE A 131 -2.96 -13.10 -7.82
C PHE A 131 -2.72 -14.59 -7.93
N CYS A 132 -3.16 -15.24 -8.98
CA CYS A 132 -3.01 -16.68 -9.05
C CYS A 132 -1.55 -17.11 -8.89
N VAL A 133 -1.35 -18.11 -8.03
CA VAL A 133 -0.11 -18.87 -8.04
C VAL A 133 -0.10 -19.64 -9.35
N SER A 134 0.84 -19.30 -10.24
CA SER A 134 1.08 -20.03 -11.48
C SER A 134 1.15 -21.52 -11.20
N LYS A 135 0.30 -22.30 -11.84
CA LYS A 135 0.45 -23.76 -11.84
C LYS A 135 1.76 -24.10 -12.52
N GLU A 136 2.46 -25.05 -11.97
CA GLU A 136 3.76 -25.52 -12.47
C GLU A 136 3.70 -25.73 -14.00
N GLY A 137 4.46 -24.91 -14.74
CA GLY A 137 4.56 -24.98 -16.20
C GLY A 137 4.05 -23.77 -17.00
N ASP A 138 3.29 -22.85 -16.42
CA ASP A 138 2.65 -21.74 -17.16
C ASP A 138 3.46 -20.42 -17.14
N PHE A 139 4.74 -20.46 -17.46
CA PHE A 139 5.52 -19.25 -17.69
C PHE A 139 5.37 -18.67 -19.11
N ALA A 140 4.56 -19.26 -19.94
CA ALA A 140 4.43 -18.87 -21.34
C ALA A 140 3.20 -18.01 -21.56
N GLY A 141 3.33 -16.71 -21.39
CA GLY A 141 2.61 -15.69 -22.15
C GLY A 141 1.11 -15.88 -22.37
N ASN A 142 0.44 -16.56 -21.50
CA ASN A 142 -0.98 -16.78 -21.63
C ASN A 142 -1.77 -15.56 -21.16
N ASN A 143 -2.86 -15.29 -21.89
CA ASN A 143 -3.96 -14.40 -21.58
C ASN A 143 -4.66 -14.77 -20.25
N ASP A 144 -3.92 -15.11 -19.22
CA ASP A 144 -4.48 -15.41 -17.93
C ASP A 144 -4.92 -14.11 -17.26
N SER A 145 -6.22 -14.04 -17.00
CA SER A 145 -6.87 -12.98 -16.23
C SER A 145 -6.28 -12.79 -14.81
N CYS A 146 -5.34 -13.63 -14.42
CA CYS A 146 -4.59 -13.60 -13.17
C CYS A 146 -3.34 -12.73 -13.22
N TYR A 147 -2.92 -12.27 -14.36
CA TYR A 147 -1.73 -11.46 -14.50
C TYR A 147 -2.10 -9.98 -14.35
N TRP A 148 -1.73 -9.37 -13.23
CA TRP A 148 -1.46 -7.95 -12.99
C TRP A 148 -2.07 -6.97 -14.03
N GLY A 149 -3.35 -7.04 -14.28
CA GLY A 149 -4.06 -6.15 -15.19
C GLY A 149 -4.53 -4.86 -14.53
#